data_5102f5b713efe995506997b99d58deba
#
_entry.id   5102f5b713efe995506997b99d58deba
#
_cell.length_a   1.000
_cell.length_b   1.000
_cell.length_c   1.000
_cell.angle_alpha   90.00
_cell.angle_beta   90.00
_cell.angle_gamma   90.00
#
_symmetry.space_group_name_H-M   'P 1'
#
loop_
_entity.id
_entity.type
_entity.pdbx_description
1 polymer ?
#
loop_
_entity_poly.entity_id
_entity_poly.type
_entity_poly.pdbx_seq_one_letter_code
_entity_poly.pdbx_strand_id
1 'polypeptide(L)'
;MIKNYGLFEKYLAKISSSTISKFGSIDDISNFLLYLCEHGNIVIAAKKADCISPLRLHRVINSDKYLTKCVNLALAIAVDRAEGVLYDRAINGYEEVTYNKDNQAIATKKKYCSKSLLEYLKANSQKYQTRKHDASYHRKNSDEAEQAAKAREIAKMIDVTNFEIESYEAEYALAKGQ
;
A
#
# COMPACT_ATOMS: atom_id res chain seq x y z
N MET A 1 -17.75 14.85 -12.54
CA MET A 1 -16.84 15.27 -11.45
C MET A 1 -17.59 15.21 -10.14
N ILE A 2 -17.36 14.22 -9.30
CA ILE A 2 -18.04 14.09 -8.00
C ILE A 2 -17.41 15.12 -7.07
N LYS A 3 -18.18 16.15 -6.72
CA LYS A 3 -17.76 17.14 -5.73
C LYS A 3 -17.85 16.51 -4.33
N ASN A 4 -16.83 15.78 -3.91
CA ASN A 4 -16.72 15.25 -2.54
C ASN A 4 -16.28 16.34 -1.55
N TYR A 5 -16.97 17.48 -1.54
CA TYR A 5 -16.74 18.54 -0.56
C TYR A 5 -17.09 18.09 0.87
N GLY A 6 -18.04 17.16 1.05
CA GLY A 6 -18.54 16.74 2.35
C GLY A 6 -17.48 16.16 3.30
N LEU A 7 -16.43 15.53 2.78
CA LEU A 7 -15.34 14.97 3.60
C LEU A 7 -14.52 16.03 4.33
N PHE A 8 -14.34 17.20 3.72
CA PHE A 8 -13.53 18.29 4.26
C PHE A 8 -14.34 19.39 4.93
N GLU A 9 -15.64 19.50 4.68
CA GLU A 9 -16.51 20.61 5.14
C GLU A 9 -16.36 20.91 6.62
N LYS A 10 -16.38 19.88 7.47
CA LYS A 10 -16.25 20.01 8.92
C LYS A 10 -14.96 20.73 9.36
N TYR A 11 -13.88 20.57 8.60
CA TYR A 11 -12.59 21.17 8.89
C TYR A 11 -12.37 22.46 8.12
N LEU A 12 -12.83 22.55 6.87
CA LEU A 12 -12.74 23.76 6.05
C LEU A 12 -13.40 24.95 6.72
N ALA A 13 -14.58 24.75 7.33
CA ALA A 13 -15.31 25.79 8.07
C ALA A 13 -14.56 26.33 9.31
N LYS A 14 -13.48 25.64 9.75
CA LYS A 14 -12.70 26.02 10.94
C LYS A 14 -11.30 26.54 10.60
N ILE A 15 -10.96 26.61 9.31
CA ILE A 15 -9.68 27.18 8.86
C ILE A 15 -9.67 28.67 9.14
N SER A 16 -8.53 29.18 9.62
CA SER A 16 -8.39 30.59 9.97
C SER A 16 -8.47 31.50 8.73
N SER A 17 -9.09 32.68 8.86
CA SER A 17 -9.15 33.68 7.79
C SER A 17 -7.76 34.07 7.28
N SER A 18 -6.74 34.09 8.15
CA SER A 18 -5.34 34.32 7.79
C SER A 18 -4.78 33.24 6.86
N THR A 19 -5.18 31.99 7.05
CA THR A 19 -4.78 30.87 6.17
C THR A 19 -5.50 30.96 4.83
N ILE A 20 -6.80 31.24 4.84
CA ILE A 20 -7.61 31.40 3.62
C ILE A 20 -7.03 32.53 2.75
N SER A 21 -6.69 33.69 3.33
CA SER A 21 -6.12 34.79 2.57
C SER A 21 -4.75 34.50 1.95
N LYS A 22 -3.98 33.56 2.51
CA LYS A 22 -2.70 33.10 1.93
C LYS A 22 -2.89 32.14 0.75
N PHE A 23 -4.00 31.43 0.68
CA PHE A 23 -4.37 30.59 -0.45
C PHE A 23 -5.10 31.37 -1.54
N GLY A 24 -5.78 32.44 -1.21
CA GLY A 24 -6.66 33.23 -2.07
C GLY A 24 -8.12 33.07 -1.66
N SER A 25 -8.65 31.90 -1.69
CA SER A 25 -10.04 31.58 -1.31
C SER A 25 -10.17 30.20 -0.67
N ILE A 26 -11.34 29.90 -0.12
CA ILE A 26 -11.67 28.58 0.40
C ILE A 26 -11.82 27.56 -0.75
N ASP A 27 -12.23 28.04 -1.93
CA ASP A 27 -12.33 27.19 -3.12
C ASP A 27 -10.95 26.77 -3.63
N ASP A 28 -9.94 27.63 -3.52
CA ASP A 28 -8.56 27.30 -3.88
C ASP A 28 -7.99 26.23 -2.94
N ILE A 29 -8.31 26.33 -1.62
CA ILE A 29 -7.96 25.28 -0.66
C ILE A 29 -8.66 23.97 -1.04
N SER A 30 -9.94 24.01 -1.39
CA SER A 30 -10.72 22.85 -1.77
C SER A 30 -10.17 22.19 -3.04
N ASN A 31 -9.83 22.98 -4.05
CA ASN A 31 -9.20 22.50 -5.29
C ASN A 31 -7.82 21.87 -5.01
N PHE A 32 -7.01 22.51 -4.17
CA PHE A 32 -5.74 21.95 -3.73
C PHE A 32 -5.90 20.58 -3.06
N LEU A 33 -6.86 20.44 -2.14
CA LEU A 33 -7.13 19.17 -1.45
C LEU A 33 -7.63 18.10 -2.41
N LEU A 34 -8.46 18.42 -3.39
CA LEU A 34 -8.91 17.49 -4.42
C LEU A 34 -7.74 16.98 -5.27
N TYR A 35 -6.87 17.88 -5.74
CA TYR A 35 -5.66 17.46 -6.46
C TYR A 35 -4.72 16.66 -5.58
N LEU A 36 -4.68 16.94 -4.27
CA LEU A 36 -3.87 16.17 -3.33
C LEU A 36 -4.40 14.73 -3.16
N CYS A 37 -5.73 14.55 -3.08
CA CYS A 37 -6.36 13.22 -3.10
C CYS A 37 -6.07 12.46 -4.40
N GLU A 38 -5.93 13.17 -5.50
CA GLU A 38 -5.68 12.56 -6.80
C GLU A 38 -4.23 12.14 -6.99
N HIS A 39 -3.29 12.97 -6.58
CA HIS A 39 -1.87 12.80 -6.90
C HIS A 39 -1.00 12.36 -5.72
N GLY A 40 -1.47 12.50 -4.48
CA GLY A 40 -0.70 12.18 -3.26
C GLY A 40 0.58 13.01 -3.07
N ASN A 41 0.74 14.09 -3.85
CA ASN A 41 1.94 14.93 -3.82
C ASN A 41 1.56 16.40 -3.63
N ILE A 42 1.98 16.96 -2.50
CA ILE A 42 1.65 18.33 -2.08
C ILE A 42 2.11 19.38 -3.11
N VAL A 43 3.32 19.21 -3.68
CA VAL A 43 3.88 20.18 -4.64
C VAL A 43 3.14 20.13 -5.98
N ILE A 44 2.80 18.93 -6.45
CA ILE A 44 2.03 18.74 -7.68
C ILE A 44 0.63 19.30 -7.51
N ALA A 45 -0.03 19.00 -6.39
CA ALA A 45 -1.36 19.50 -6.09
C ALA A 45 -1.40 21.05 -6.04
N ALA A 46 -0.43 21.68 -5.39
CA ALA A 46 -0.34 23.14 -5.33
C ALA A 46 -0.13 23.78 -6.70
N LYS A 47 0.72 23.20 -7.54
CA LYS A 47 0.93 23.68 -8.92
C LYS A 47 -0.33 23.57 -9.77
N LYS A 48 -1.08 22.46 -9.62
CA LYS A 48 -2.33 22.26 -10.37
C LYS A 48 -3.47 23.17 -9.90
N ALA A 49 -3.53 23.44 -8.60
CA ALA A 49 -4.49 24.36 -8.03
C ALA A 49 -4.15 25.84 -8.28
N ASP A 50 -2.93 26.12 -8.71
CA ASP A 50 -2.38 27.47 -8.96
C ASP A 50 -2.65 28.45 -7.79
N CYS A 51 -2.58 27.93 -6.56
CA CYS A 51 -3.05 28.69 -5.39
C CYS A 51 -1.91 29.35 -4.60
N ILE A 52 -0.88 28.60 -4.22
CA ILE A 52 0.21 29.09 -3.38
C ILE A 52 1.56 28.53 -3.81
N SER A 53 2.61 29.35 -3.66
CA SER A 53 3.97 28.88 -3.94
C SER A 53 4.35 27.65 -3.09
N PRO A 54 4.87 26.58 -3.69
CA PRO A 54 5.29 25.36 -2.97
C PRO A 54 6.23 25.62 -1.80
N LEU A 55 7.11 26.63 -1.92
CA LEU A 55 8.06 26.98 -0.86
C LEU A 55 7.38 27.52 0.43
N ARG A 56 6.22 28.15 0.29
CA ARG A 56 5.45 28.69 1.42
C ARG A 56 4.43 27.68 1.94
N LEU A 57 4.03 26.75 1.11
CA LEU A 57 2.92 25.84 1.35
C LEU A 57 3.06 25.05 2.65
N HIS A 58 4.21 24.39 2.87
CA HIS A 58 4.45 23.61 4.08
C HIS A 58 4.35 24.47 5.37
N ARG A 59 4.83 25.71 5.32
CA ARG A 59 4.71 26.64 6.48
C ARG A 59 3.25 27.00 6.74
N VAL A 60 2.46 27.24 5.70
CA VAL A 60 1.05 27.57 5.83
C VAL A 60 0.25 26.37 6.32
N ILE A 61 0.47 25.18 5.78
CA ILE A 61 -0.17 23.94 6.26
C ILE A 61 0.11 23.73 7.74
N ASN A 62 1.37 23.83 8.17
CA ASN A 62 1.76 23.59 9.57
C ASN A 62 1.30 24.69 10.53
N SER A 63 0.97 25.88 10.03
CA SER A 63 0.48 26.98 10.86
C SER A 63 -1.01 26.87 11.23
N ASP A 64 -1.76 26.01 10.53
CA ASP A 64 -3.20 25.85 10.76
C ASP A 64 -3.55 24.37 11.02
N LYS A 65 -3.99 24.11 12.24
CA LYS A 65 -4.34 22.75 12.72
C LYS A 65 -5.43 22.07 11.87
N TYR A 66 -6.41 22.84 11.38
CA TYR A 66 -7.51 22.26 10.62
C TYR A 66 -7.12 22.01 9.17
N LEU A 67 -6.30 22.89 8.58
CA LEU A 67 -5.71 22.64 7.27
C LEU A 67 -4.78 21.41 7.30
N THR A 68 -3.95 21.27 8.34
CA THR A 68 -3.13 20.06 8.55
C THR A 68 -3.98 18.79 8.56
N LYS A 69 -5.13 18.81 9.26
CA LYS A 69 -6.05 17.65 9.27
C LYS A 69 -6.63 17.36 7.90
N CYS A 70 -7.02 18.38 7.12
CA CYS A 70 -7.49 18.20 5.75
C CYS A 70 -6.41 17.59 4.85
N VAL A 71 -5.17 18.08 4.95
CA VAL A 71 -4.03 17.57 4.17
C VAL A 71 -3.74 16.12 4.52
N ASN A 72 -3.71 15.76 5.80
CA ASN A 72 -3.48 14.38 6.22
C ASN A 72 -4.59 13.44 5.73
N LEU A 73 -5.84 13.87 5.78
CA LEU A 73 -6.97 13.11 5.25
C LEU A 73 -6.86 12.94 3.72
N ALA A 74 -6.51 14.01 3.00
CA ALA A 74 -6.31 13.95 1.56
C ALA A 74 -5.17 13.00 1.15
N LEU A 75 -4.07 13.01 1.91
CA LEU A 75 -2.96 12.07 1.69
C LEU A 75 -3.36 10.62 1.98
N ALA A 76 -4.14 10.37 3.04
CA ALA A 76 -4.66 9.02 3.33
C ALA A 76 -5.53 8.51 2.17
N ILE A 77 -6.43 9.33 1.63
CA ILE A 77 -7.26 8.98 0.47
C ILE A 77 -6.39 8.67 -0.76
N ALA A 78 -5.32 9.44 -0.98
CA ALA A 78 -4.39 9.19 -2.09
C ALA A 78 -3.64 7.85 -1.93
N VAL A 79 -3.26 7.50 -0.70
CA VAL A 79 -2.65 6.18 -0.39
C VAL A 79 -3.63 5.05 -0.65
N ASP A 80 -4.86 5.13 -0.13
CA ASP A 80 -5.90 4.11 -0.36
C ASP A 80 -6.15 3.88 -1.87
N ARG A 81 -6.16 4.95 -2.67
CA ARG A 81 -6.30 4.85 -4.13
C ARG A 81 -5.10 4.15 -4.78
N ALA A 82 -3.89 4.47 -4.35
CA ALA A 82 -2.67 3.83 -4.86
C ALA A 82 -2.64 2.34 -4.49
N GLU A 83 -3.03 1.99 -3.27
CA GLU A 83 -3.16 0.59 -2.84
C GLU A 83 -4.20 -0.16 -3.67
N GLY A 84 -5.34 0.46 -3.95
CA GLY A 84 -6.37 -0.11 -4.83
C GLY A 84 -5.83 -0.43 -6.24
N VAL A 85 -5.05 0.48 -6.83
CA VAL A 85 -4.40 0.25 -8.13
C VAL A 85 -3.35 -0.87 -8.07
N LEU A 86 -2.57 -0.94 -6.98
CA LEU A 86 -1.59 -2.02 -6.79
C LEU A 86 -2.29 -3.37 -6.66
N TYR A 87 -3.36 -3.44 -5.87
CA TYR A 87 -4.18 -4.64 -5.72
C TYR A 87 -4.76 -5.08 -7.05
N ASP A 88 -5.38 -4.16 -7.79
CA ASP A 88 -6.01 -4.46 -9.08
C ASP A 88 -4.99 -5.02 -10.08
N ARG A 89 -3.81 -4.38 -10.23
CA ARG A 89 -2.74 -4.88 -11.09
C ARG A 89 -2.18 -6.23 -10.66
N ALA A 90 -2.16 -6.50 -9.35
CA ALA A 90 -1.62 -7.74 -8.80
C ALA A 90 -2.57 -8.92 -9.02
N ILE A 91 -3.88 -8.72 -8.80
CA ILE A 91 -4.91 -9.78 -8.81
C ILE A 91 -5.58 -9.89 -10.18
N ASN A 92 -6.04 -8.76 -10.72
CA ASN A 92 -6.78 -8.73 -11.98
C ASN A 92 -5.85 -8.66 -13.19
N GLY A 93 -4.59 -8.24 -12.97
CA GLY A 93 -3.62 -8.05 -14.04
C GLY A 93 -3.91 -6.77 -14.85
N TYR A 94 -3.09 -6.52 -15.83
CA TYR A 94 -3.26 -5.42 -16.77
C TYR A 94 -2.96 -5.89 -18.20
N GLU A 95 -3.59 -5.25 -19.16
CA GLU A 95 -3.40 -5.55 -20.57
C GLU A 95 -2.21 -4.77 -21.12
N GLU A 96 -1.28 -5.48 -21.75
CA GLU A 96 -0.19 -4.89 -22.51
C GLU A 96 -0.49 -5.08 -24.00
N VAL A 97 -0.67 -3.96 -24.68
CA VAL A 97 -0.93 -3.96 -26.13
C VAL A 97 0.40 -3.72 -26.87
N THR A 98 0.72 -4.63 -27.78
CA THR A 98 1.87 -4.48 -28.66
C THR A 98 1.40 -3.86 -29.97
N TYR A 99 2.09 -2.81 -30.41
CA TYR A 99 1.80 -2.10 -31.66
C TYR A 99 2.86 -2.39 -32.73
N ASN A 100 2.47 -2.41 -34.01
CA ASN A 100 3.38 -2.45 -35.12
C ASN A 100 3.98 -1.04 -35.42
N LYS A 101 4.80 -0.96 -36.48
CA LYS A 101 5.41 0.31 -36.90
C LYS A 101 4.38 1.33 -37.37
N ASP A 102 3.19 0.90 -37.72
CA ASP A 102 2.09 1.73 -38.22
C ASP A 102 1.09 2.08 -37.10
N ASN A 103 1.47 1.91 -35.83
CA ASN A 103 0.64 2.15 -34.63
C ASN A 103 -0.67 1.30 -34.57
N GLN A 104 -0.69 0.17 -35.25
CA GLN A 104 -1.81 -0.78 -35.18
C GLN A 104 -1.55 -1.81 -34.08
N ALA A 105 -2.54 -2.10 -33.26
CA ALA A 105 -2.46 -3.13 -32.24
C ALA A 105 -2.39 -4.53 -32.89
N ILE A 106 -1.27 -5.24 -32.66
CA ILE A 106 -1.03 -6.60 -33.20
C ILE A 106 -1.23 -7.70 -32.20
N ALA A 107 -1.06 -7.40 -30.92
CA ALA A 107 -1.27 -8.38 -29.84
C ALA A 107 -1.66 -7.70 -28.53
N THR A 108 -2.55 -8.34 -27.80
CA THR A 108 -2.88 -7.97 -26.42
C THR A 108 -2.54 -9.14 -25.51
N LYS A 109 -1.70 -8.89 -24.49
CA LYS A 109 -1.29 -9.88 -23.51
C LYS A 109 -1.64 -9.41 -22.11
N LYS A 110 -2.36 -10.26 -21.36
CA LYS A 110 -2.61 -10.00 -19.94
C LYS A 110 -1.36 -10.30 -19.11
N LYS A 111 -0.92 -9.32 -18.33
CA LYS A 111 0.22 -9.43 -17.42
C LYS A 111 -0.22 -9.23 -15.98
N TYR A 112 0.47 -9.89 -15.06
CA TYR A 112 0.30 -9.76 -13.63
C TYR A 112 1.59 -9.19 -13.01
N CYS A 113 1.46 -8.32 -12.03
CA CYS A 113 2.62 -7.72 -11.39
C CYS A 113 2.91 -8.39 -10.05
N SER A 114 3.72 -9.46 -10.06
CA SER A 114 4.13 -10.16 -8.83
C SER A 114 4.84 -9.25 -7.83
N LYS A 115 5.58 -8.24 -8.32
CA LYS A 115 6.23 -7.24 -7.47
C LYS A 115 5.20 -6.39 -6.74
N SER A 116 4.16 -5.90 -7.43
CA SER A 116 3.08 -5.13 -6.80
C SER A 116 2.33 -5.96 -5.76
N LEU A 117 2.07 -7.25 -6.04
CA LEU A 117 1.46 -8.17 -5.08
C LEU A 117 2.32 -8.32 -3.83
N LEU A 118 3.63 -8.51 -3.98
CA LEU A 118 4.54 -8.67 -2.86
C LEU A 118 4.61 -7.38 -2.01
N GLU A 119 4.68 -6.21 -2.64
CA GLU A 119 4.68 -4.93 -1.91
C GLU A 119 3.35 -4.69 -1.18
N TYR A 120 2.22 -4.99 -1.80
CA TYR A 120 0.91 -4.95 -1.16
C TYR A 120 0.83 -5.88 0.06
N LEU A 121 1.30 -7.12 -0.07
CA LEU A 121 1.34 -8.09 1.03
C LEU A 121 2.27 -7.64 2.16
N LYS A 122 3.42 -7.05 1.85
CA LYS A 122 4.33 -6.48 2.86
C LYS A 122 3.70 -5.32 3.63
N ALA A 123 2.93 -4.47 2.95
CA ALA A 123 2.25 -3.34 3.58
C ALA A 123 1.11 -3.79 4.52
N ASN A 124 0.34 -4.81 4.10
CA ASN A 124 -0.91 -5.18 4.75
C ASN A 124 -0.84 -6.45 5.61
N SER A 125 0.26 -7.20 5.59
CA SER A 125 0.42 -8.43 6.34
C SER A 125 1.77 -8.53 7.03
N GLN A 126 1.75 -8.68 8.35
CA GLN A 126 2.97 -8.89 9.17
C GLN A 126 3.80 -10.09 8.69
N LYS A 127 3.15 -11.12 8.15
CA LYS A 127 3.82 -12.32 7.64
C LYS A 127 4.80 -12.02 6.50
N TYR A 128 4.53 -10.99 5.68
CA TYR A 128 5.33 -10.60 4.53
C TYR A 128 6.18 -9.36 4.76
N GLN A 129 6.06 -8.72 5.92
CA GLN A 129 6.94 -7.62 6.29
C GLN A 129 8.36 -8.15 6.44
N THR A 130 9.28 -7.63 5.62
CA THR A 130 10.71 -7.84 5.87
C THR A 130 11.04 -7.22 7.22
N ARG A 131 11.47 -8.03 8.18
CA ARG A 131 11.99 -7.53 9.46
C ARG A 131 13.06 -6.50 9.11
N LYS A 132 12.86 -5.25 9.51
CA LYS A 132 13.94 -4.27 9.43
C LYS A 132 15.09 -4.84 10.22
N HIS A 133 16.23 -5.04 9.58
CA HIS A 133 17.48 -5.34 10.26
C HIS A 133 17.89 -4.08 11.05
N ASP A 134 17.34 -3.92 12.25
CA ASP A 134 17.91 -3.00 13.19
C ASP A 134 19.27 -3.57 13.62
N ALA A 135 20.31 -2.76 13.48
CA ALA A 135 21.67 -3.12 13.88
C ALA A 135 21.81 -3.48 15.38
N SER A 136 20.78 -3.18 16.20
CA SER A 136 20.66 -3.62 17.59
C SER A 136 20.31 -5.11 17.76
N TYR A 137 19.91 -5.79 16.67
CA TYR A 137 19.42 -7.17 16.69
C TYR A 137 20.53 -8.23 16.83
N HIS A 138 21.79 -7.86 16.60
CA HIS A 138 22.89 -8.82 16.67
C HIS A 138 23.21 -9.37 18.08
N ARG A 139 22.56 -8.86 19.13
CA ARG A 139 22.77 -9.35 20.51
C ARG A 139 21.67 -10.26 21.06
N LYS A 140 20.53 -10.41 20.38
CA LYS A 140 19.44 -11.33 20.81
C LYS A 140 19.35 -12.62 20.01
N ASN A 141 20.21 -12.81 19.00
CA ASN A 141 20.05 -13.87 18.01
C ASN A 141 20.60 -15.25 18.41
N SER A 142 21.17 -15.45 19.59
CA SER A 142 21.52 -16.81 20.05
C SER A 142 20.25 -17.63 20.35
N ASP A 143 19.29 -17.03 21.04
CA ASP A 143 18.12 -17.74 21.51
C ASP A 143 17.07 -17.99 20.42
N GLU A 144 16.92 -17.05 19.47
CA GLU A 144 16.02 -17.22 18.33
C GLU A 144 16.56 -18.20 17.27
N ALA A 145 17.87 -18.23 17.05
CA ALA A 145 18.50 -19.21 16.17
C ALA A 145 18.35 -20.63 16.75
N GLU A 146 18.46 -20.78 18.07
CA GLU A 146 18.23 -22.06 18.76
C GLU A 146 16.78 -22.49 18.69
N GLN A 147 15.82 -21.56 18.89
CA GLN A 147 14.39 -21.83 18.73
C GLN A 147 14.02 -22.18 17.28
N ALA A 148 14.60 -21.50 16.29
CA ALA A 148 14.39 -21.84 14.89
C ALA A 148 15.00 -23.19 14.50
N ALA A 149 16.14 -23.55 15.09
CA ALA A 149 16.74 -24.88 14.90
C ALA A 149 15.86 -25.98 15.52
N LYS A 150 15.36 -25.78 16.75
CA LYS A 150 14.40 -26.69 17.41
C LYS A 150 13.09 -26.81 16.63
N ALA A 151 12.55 -25.71 16.09
CA ALA A 151 11.36 -25.75 15.25
C ALA A 151 11.57 -26.54 13.96
N ARG A 152 12.74 -26.44 13.32
CA ARG A 152 13.10 -27.24 12.14
C ARG A 152 13.27 -28.71 12.47
N GLU A 153 13.80 -29.03 13.63
CA GLU A 153 13.94 -30.40 14.10
C GLU A 153 12.59 -31.03 14.39
N ILE A 154 11.68 -30.29 15.05
CA ILE A 154 10.29 -30.72 15.27
C ILE A 154 9.56 -30.92 13.94
N ALA A 155 9.71 -30.01 12.97
CA ALA A 155 9.11 -30.15 11.65
C ALA A 155 9.60 -31.41 10.92
N LYS A 156 10.90 -31.72 11.01
CA LYS A 156 11.45 -32.98 10.46
C LYS A 156 10.89 -34.21 11.15
N MET A 157 10.70 -34.17 12.48
CA MET A 157 10.10 -35.27 13.22
C MET A 157 8.63 -35.48 12.82
N ILE A 158 7.88 -34.40 12.57
CA ILE A 158 6.48 -34.49 12.11
C ILE A 158 6.42 -35.09 10.69
N ASP A 159 7.32 -34.71 9.78
CA ASP A 159 7.40 -35.29 8.43
C ASP A 159 7.71 -36.80 8.45
N VAL A 160 8.63 -37.22 9.34
CA VAL A 160 8.94 -38.63 9.52
C VAL A 160 7.75 -39.41 10.08
N THR A 161 7.04 -38.83 11.08
CA THR A 161 5.87 -39.48 11.68
C THR A 161 4.70 -39.56 10.69
N ASN A 162 4.49 -38.56 9.87
CA ASN A 162 3.48 -38.61 8.81
C ASN A 162 3.81 -39.67 7.76
N PHE A 163 5.07 -39.80 7.37
CA PHE A 163 5.51 -40.85 6.47
C PHE A 163 5.29 -42.26 7.04
N GLU A 164 5.56 -42.46 8.33
CA GLU A 164 5.29 -43.72 9.00
C GLU A 164 3.80 -44.05 9.05
N ILE A 165 2.94 -43.05 9.36
CA ILE A 165 1.48 -43.23 9.36
C ILE A 165 0.96 -43.61 7.97
N GLU A 166 1.39 -42.91 6.92
CA GLU A 166 1.01 -43.25 5.53
C GLU A 166 1.45 -44.65 5.12
N SER A 167 2.63 -45.11 5.57
CA SER A 167 3.11 -46.47 5.31
C SER A 167 2.27 -47.53 6.03
N TYR A 168 1.88 -47.28 7.28
CA TYR A 168 0.99 -48.17 8.05
C TYR A 168 -0.42 -48.22 7.46
N GLU A 169 -0.95 -47.12 6.99
CA GLU A 169 -2.27 -47.07 6.34
C GLU A 169 -2.25 -47.85 5.01
N ALA A 170 -1.16 -47.75 4.24
CA ALA A 170 -1.00 -48.49 3.01
C ALA A 170 -0.87 -49.99 3.26
N GLU A 171 -0.10 -50.45 4.25
CA GLU A 171 -0.02 -51.84 4.66
C GLU A 171 -1.35 -52.38 5.17
N TYR A 172 -2.10 -51.60 5.95
CA TYR A 172 -3.41 -52.00 6.46
C TYR A 172 -4.45 -52.11 5.34
N ALA A 173 -4.38 -51.25 4.33
CA ALA A 173 -5.24 -51.33 3.16
C ALA A 173 -4.97 -52.57 2.32
N LEU A 174 -3.70 -52.94 2.17
CA LEU A 174 -3.27 -54.17 1.46
C LEU A 174 -3.72 -55.45 2.20
N ALA A 175 -3.67 -55.47 3.52
CA ALA A 175 -4.07 -56.60 4.33
C ALA A 175 -5.60 -56.85 4.35
N LYS A 176 -6.42 -55.81 4.07
CA LYS A 176 -7.90 -55.92 3.96
C LYS A 176 -8.39 -56.33 2.57
N GLY A 177 -7.54 -56.31 1.55
CA GLY A 177 -7.89 -56.64 0.17
C GLY A 177 -7.67 -58.13 -0.19
N GLN A 178 -7.29 -58.97 0.79
CA GLN A 178 -7.29 -60.42 0.70
C GLN A 178 -8.44 -60.98 1.53
#